data_652926e0c396b6593ce10b5f769bf190
#
_entry.id   652926e0c396b6593ce10b5f769bf190
#
_cell.length_a   1.000
_cell.length_b   1.000
_cell.length_c   1.000
_cell.angle_alpha   90.00
_cell.angle_beta   90.00
_cell.angle_gamma   90.00
#
_symmetry.space_group_name_H-M   'P 1'
#
loop_
_entity.id
_entity.type
_entity.pdbx_description
1 polymer ?
#
loop_
_entity_poly.entity_id
_entity_poly.type
_entity_poly.pdbx_seq_one_letter_code
_entity_poly.pdbx_strand_id
1 'polypeptide(L)'
;MNAAIASRGIFTFDALAAALREIAGVSHFLIRVNDEDSTVDGIPAHTLAVLVQGGNANKIAEAIWNKKPPGIGTDGSLSRTVTDEKGQDHTVKFSRPGMLTVHYQITIKTYDGFDLDVVQPLLRAALMDLMNNRFEIGQELIVPQVYGLLYQAAGEYASTFAITDIVVSGTFGTSRDKVTPAWNQIFTMVSSSEVVIVIDNG
;
A
#
# COMPACT_ATOMS: atom_id res chain seq x y z
N MET A 1 -21.61 -8.56 -44.30
CA MET A 1 -20.47 -9.05 -43.47
C MET A 1 -20.02 -7.89 -42.60
N ASN A 2 -20.67 -7.71 -41.43
CA ASN A 2 -20.34 -6.64 -40.49
C ASN A 2 -19.30 -7.17 -39.50
N ALA A 3 -18.06 -6.73 -39.70
CA ALA A 3 -17.06 -6.91 -38.67
C ALA A 3 -17.48 -6.09 -37.44
N ALA A 4 -17.86 -6.76 -36.38
CA ALA A 4 -18.03 -6.14 -35.10
C ALA A 4 -16.68 -5.50 -34.72
N ILE A 5 -16.61 -4.18 -34.73
CA ILE A 5 -15.55 -3.43 -34.11
C ILE A 5 -15.72 -3.72 -32.61
N ALA A 6 -14.97 -4.71 -32.12
CA ALA A 6 -14.85 -4.94 -30.70
C ALA A 6 -14.44 -3.60 -30.09
N SER A 7 -15.32 -3.02 -29.29
CA SER A 7 -15.05 -1.80 -28.56
C SER A 7 -13.87 -2.08 -27.64
N ARG A 8 -12.66 -1.79 -28.10
CA ARG A 8 -11.49 -1.69 -27.23
C ARG A 8 -11.86 -0.65 -26.20
N GLY A 9 -12.02 -1.13 -24.96
CA GLY A 9 -12.48 -0.31 -23.87
C GLY A 9 -11.67 0.98 -23.78
N ILE A 10 -12.34 2.07 -23.45
CA ILE A 10 -11.78 3.39 -23.29
C ILE A 10 -10.49 3.28 -22.47
N PHE A 11 -9.38 3.74 -23.05
CA PHE A 11 -8.08 3.77 -22.38
C PHE A 11 -8.09 4.89 -21.34
N THR A 12 -8.52 4.57 -20.14
CA THR A 12 -8.53 5.49 -19.00
C THR A 12 -7.81 4.85 -17.83
N PHE A 13 -7.25 5.67 -16.95
CA PHE A 13 -6.68 5.19 -15.70
C PHE A 13 -7.73 4.45 -14.84
N ASP A 14 -8.98 4.91 -14.89
CA ASP A 14 -10.08 4.25 -14.18
C ASP A 14 -10.36 2.85 -14.71
N ALA A 15 -10.28 2.65 -16.04
CA ALA A 15 -10.46 1.32 -16.64
C ALA A 15 -9.30 0.37 -16.27
N LEU A 16 -8.07 0.88 -16.18
CA LEU A 16 -6.93 0.10 -15.72
C LEU A 16 -7.06 -0.21 -14.21
N ALA A 17 -7.43 0.78 -13.41
CA ALA A 17 -7.65 0.62 -11.97
C ALA A 17 -8.75 -0.42 -11.69
N ALA A 18 -9.87 -0.38 -12.45
CA ALA A 18 -10.93 -1.37 -12.34
C ALA A 18 -10.43 -2.79 -12.69
N ALA A 19 -9.70 -2.92 -13.81
CA ALA A 19 -9.14 -4.21 -14.22
C ALA A 19 -8.14 -4.78 -13.20
N LEU A 20 -7.33 -3.94 -12.56
CA LEU A 20 -6.40 -4.39 -11.50
C LEU A 20 -7.13 -4.85 -10.24
N ARG A 21 -8.23 -4.17 -9.85
CA ARG A 21 -9.05 -4.58 -8.68
C ARG A 21 -9.71 -5.94 -8.86
N GLU A 22 -10.04 -6.32 -10.10
CA GLU A 22 -10.65 -7.62 -10.40
C GLU A 22 -9.66 -8.80 -10.33
N ILE A 23 -8.36 -8.54 -10.31
CA ILE A 23 -7.36 -9.60 -10.24
C ILE A 23 -7.27 -10.13 -8.80
N ALA A 24 -7.60 -11.41 -8.62
CA ALA A 24 -7.53 -12.05 -7.31
C ALA A 24 -6.14 -11.92 -6.67
N GLY A 25 -6.11 -11.51 -5.41
CA GLY A 25 -4.89 -11.32 -4.63
C GLY A 25 -4.20 -9.98 -4.83
N VAL A 26 -4.70 -9.07 -5.67
CA VAL A 26 -4.26 -7.66 -5.69
C VAL A 26 -4.87 -6.96 -4.48
N SER A 27 -4.01 -6.41 -3.62
CA SER A 27 -4.43 -5.67 -2.42
C SER A 27 -4.32 -4.15 -2.62
N HIS A 28 -3.22 -3.69 -3.21
CA HIS A 28 -2.96 -2.27 -3.44
C HIS A 28 -2.31 -2.07 -4.81
N PHE A 29 -2.56 -0.92 -5.43
CA PHE A 29 -1.86 -0.53 -6.64
C PHE A 29 -1.76 0.99 -6.75
N LEU A 30 -0.76 1.46 -7.49
CA LEU A 30 -0.58 2.86 -7.85
C LEU A 30 -0.26 2.94 -9.33
N ILE A 31 -0.94 3.84 -10.03
CA ILE A 31 -0.73 4.12 -11.45
C ILE A 31 -0.18 5.54 -11.57
N ARG A 32 0.99 5.68 -12.17
CA ARG A 32 1.60 6.98 -12.48
C ARG A 32 1.97 7.04 -13.96
N VAL A 33 1.79 8.20 -14.54
CA VAL A 33 2.23 8.49 -15.90
C VAL A 33 3.24 9.62 -15.84
N ASN A 34 4.30 9.47 -16.60
CA ASN A 34 5.15 10.57 -16.96
C ASN A 34 4.85 10.93 -18.41
N ASP A 35 4.17 12.04 -18.64
CA ASP A 35 3.82 12.62 -19.94
C ASP A 35 4.80 13.71 -20.37
N GLU A 36 5.81 14.01 -19.55
CA GLU A 36 6.87 14.95 -19.86
C GLU A 36 7.92 14.35 -20.82
N ASP A 37 8.70 15.23 -21.46
CA ASP A 37 9.81 14.86 -22.34
C ASP A 37 11.08 14.42 -21.61
N SER A 38 11.08 14.44 -20.27
CA SER A 38 12.20 14.08 -19.41
C SER A 38 11.80 13.05 -18.35
N THR A 39 12.79 12.42 -17.73
CA THR A 39 12.56 11.52 -16.59
C THR A 39 12.09 12.31 -15.36
N VAL A 40 10.94 11.91 -14.77
CA VAL A 40 10.38 12.49 -13.54
C VAL A 40 10.19 11.39 -12.50
N ASP A 41 10.69 11.60 -11.28
CA ASP A 41 10.64 10.63 -10.17
C ASP A 41 11.18 9.23 -10.53
N GLY A 42 12.14 9.16 -11.45
CA GLY A 42 12.71 7.91 -11.96
C GLY A 42 11.87 7.21 -13.03
N ILE A 43 10.73 7.76 -13.41
CA ILE A 43 9.87 7.25 -14.50
C ILE A 43 10.34 7.88 -15.82
N PRO A 44 10.72 7.09 -16.84
CA PRO A 44 11.16 7.62 -18.14
C PRO A 44 10.07 8.45 -18.84
N ALA A 45 10.48 9.33 -19.77
CA ALA A 45 9.57 10.12 -20.58
C ALA A 45 8.51 9.25 -21.27
N HIS A 46 7.29 9.76 -21.39
CA HIS A 46 6.15 9.13 -22.06
C HIS A 46 5.88 7.68 -21.63
N THR A 47 5.98 7.41 -20.33
CA THR A 47 5.94 6.06 -19.76
C THR A 47 4.92 5.95 -18.63
N LEU A 48 4.23 4.81 -18.61
CA LEU A 48 3.33 4.37 -17.56
C LEU A 48 4.09 3.51 -16.55
N ALA A 49 4.14 3.93 -15.31
CA ALA A 49 4.62 3.15 -14.17
C ALA A 49 3.43 2.62 -13.36
N VAL A 50 3.34 1.29 -13.20
CA VAL A 50 2.29 0.63 -12.42
C VAL A 50 2.94 -0.15 -11.29
N LEU A 51 2.56 0.17 -10.06
CA LEU A 51 2.93 -0.57 -8.86
C LEU A 51 1.74 -1.41 -8.43
N VAL A 52 1.95 -2.70 -8.18
CA VAL A 52 0.87 -3.60 -7.76
C VAL A 52 1.35 -4.51 -6.66
N GLN A 53 0.66 -4.51 -5.52
CA GLN A 53 0.91 -5.45 -4.43
C GLN A 53 0.00 -6.67 -4.58
N GLY A 54 0.59 -7.87 -4.52
CA GLY A 54 -0.16 -9.11 -4.68
C GLY A 54 -0.58 -9.42 -6.13
N GLY A 55 -1.43 -10.39 -6.31
CA GLY A 55 -1.97 -10.80 -7.62
C GLY A 55 -0.99 -11.53 -8.55
N ASN A 56 -1.54 -12.21 -9.54
CA ASN A 56 -0.76 -12.95 -10.54
C ASN A 56 -0.11 -12.00 -11.54
N ALA A 57 1.21 -12.12 -11.72
CA ALA A 57 2.01 -11.21 -12.54
C ALA A 57 1.61 -11.20 -14.03
N ASN A 58 1.19 -12.35 -14.60
CA ASN A 58 0.79 -12.40 -16.00
C ASN A 58 -0.56 -11.71 -16.21
N LYS A 59 -1.53 -11.94 -15.30
CA LYS A 59 -2.82 -11.25 -15.33
C LYS A 59 -2.69 -9.74 -15.18
N ILE A 60 -1.77 -9.28 -14.32
CA ILE A 60 -1.45 -7.86 -14.18
C ILE A 60 -0.90 -7.28 -15.49
N ALA A 61 0.05 -7.97 -16.13
CA ALA A 61 0.61 -7.54 -17.40
C ALA A 61 -0.43 -7.51 -18.53
N GLU A 62 -1.31 -8.51 -18.60
CA GLU A 62 -2.44 -8.54 -19.54
C GLU A 62 -3.41 -7.37 -19.31
N ALA A 63 -3.75 -7.06 -18.05
CA ALA A 63 -4.61 -5.92 -17.71
C ALA A 63 -3.96 -4.60 -18.14
N ILE A 64 -2.66 -4.41 -17.86
CA ILE A 64 -1.91 -3.22 -18.28
C ILE A 64 -1.90 -3.12 -19.81
N TRP A 65 -1.57 -4.19 -20.52
CA TRP A 65 -1.52 -4.20 -21.98
C TRP A 65 -2.87 -3.80 -22.61
N ASN A 66 -3.95 -4.39 -22.12
CA ASN A 66 -5.30 -4.19 -22.65
C ASN A 66 -5.88 -2.82 -22.32
N LYS A 67 -5.35 -2.13 -21.30
CA LYS A 67 -5.91 -0.86 -20.80
C LYS A 67 -4.95 0.34 -20.91
N LYS A 68 -3.67 0.13 -21.24
CA LYS A 68 -2.74 1.24 -21.43
C LYS A 68 -3.09 2.02 -22.72
N PRO A 69 -2.90 3.35 -22.75
CA PRO A 69 -3.02 4.12 -23.98
C PRO A 69 -2.05 3.64 -25.05
N PRO A 70 -2.44 3.66 -26.34
CA PRO A 70 -1.52 3.37 -27.41
C PRO A 70 -0.40 4.42 -27.46
N GLY A 71 0.82 3.97 -27.80
CA GLY A 71 1.99 4.86 -27.90
C GLY A 71 2.73 5.11 -26.58
N ILE A 72 2.13 4.82 -25.42
CA ILE A 72 2.80 4.95 -24.11
C ILE A 72 3.57 3.68 -23.80
N GLY A 73 4.85 3.82 -23.41
CA GLY A 73 5.69 2.75 -22.87
C GLY A 73 5.22 2.29 -21.48
N THR A 74 5.77 1.19 -20.99
CA THR A 74 5.60 0.72 -19.60
C THR A 74 6.95 0.61 -18.93
N ASP A 75 7.05 1.04 -17.67
CA ASP A 75 8.26 0.95 -16.85
C ASP A 75 8.04 0.11 -15.60
N GLY A 76 9.12 -0.55 -15.15
CA GLY A 76 9.10 -1.34 -13.95
C GLY A 76 10.21 -2.39 -13.89
N SER A 77 10.39 -2.93 -12.67
CA SER A 77 11.41 -3.94 -12.36
C SER A 77 11.02 -5.37 -12.77
N LEU A 78 9.73 -5.62 -12.99
CA LEU A 78 9.21 -6.90 -13.49
C LEU A 78 8.82 -6.76 -14.94
N SER A 79 9.18 -7.77 -15.75
CA SER A 79 8.84 -7.84 -17.17
C SER A 79 8.02 -9.10 -17.44
N ARG A 80 6.98 -8.97 -18.26
CA ARG A 80 6.15 -10.09 -18.75
C ARG A 80 5.86 -9.90 -20.24
N THR A 81 5.77 -11.02 -20.94
CA THR A 81 5.34 -11.03 -22.33
C THR A 81 3.84 -11.24 -22.41
N VAL A 82 3.18 -10.39 -23.16
CA VAL A 82 1.75 -10.52 -23.50
C VAL A 82 1.65 -10.69 -25.02
N THR A 83 1.01 -11.76 -25.46
CA THR A 83 0.77 -12.02 -26.88
C THR A 83 -0.57 -11.43 -27.27
N ASP A 84 -0.59 -10.59 -28.30
CA ASP A 84 -1.83 -9.98 -28.80
C ASP A 84 -2.68 -10.94 -29.66
N GLU A 85 -3.87 -10.51 -30.07
CA GLU A 85 -4.79 -11.31 -30.90
C GLU A 85 -4.22 -11.69 -32.26
N LYS A 86 -3.16 -11.01 -32.71
CA LYS A 86 -2.44 -11.32 -33.97
C LYS A 86 -1.25 -12.22 -33.79
N GLY A 87 -0.99 -12.69 -32.56
CA GLY A 87 0.14 -13.54 -32.22
C GLY A 87 1.46 -12.76 -32.06
N GLN A 88 1.43 -11.43 -31.92
CA GLN A 88 2.65 -10.64 -31.66
C GLN A 88 2.90 -10.53 -30.15
N ASP A 89 4.16 -10.70 -29.78
CA ASP A 89 4.63 -10.61 -28.41
C ASP A 89 4.98 -9.16 -28.05
N HIS A 90 4.47 -8.72 -26.90
CA HIS A 90 4.69 -7.39 -26.34
C HIS A 90 5.26 -7.50 -24.94
N THR A 91 6.31 -6.75 -24.67
CA THR A 91 6.89 -6.67 -23.33
C THR A 91 6.14 -5.62 -22.51
N VAL A 92 5.57 -6.05 -21.40
CA VAL A 92 4.93 -5.19 -20.41
C VAL A 92 5.74 -5.19 -19.13
N LYS A 93 6.06 -3.99 -18.63
CA LYS A 93 6.78 -3.81 -17.37
C LYS A 93 5.88 -3.21 -16.31
N PHE A 94 6.09 -3.63 -15.06
CA PHE A 94 5.49 -3.05 -13.87
C PHE A 94 6.37 -3.36 -12.65
N SER A 95 6.06 -2.81 -11.48
CA SER A 95 6.83 -3.08 -10.26
C SER A 95 5.95 -3.57 -9.11
N ARG A 96 6.58 -4.17 -8.10
CA ARG A 96 6.02 -4.33 -6.78
C ARG A 96 6.45 -3.14 -5.91
N PRO A 97 5.60 -2.63 -5.00
CA PRO A 97 6.04 -1.59 -4.08
C PRO A 97 7.15 -2.11 -3.16
N GLY A 98 8.08 -1.21 -2.81
CA GLY A 98 9.03 -1.47 -1.74
C GLY A 98 8.30 -1.52 -0.39
N MET A 99 8.58 -2.54 0.41
CA MET A 99 7.93 -2.69 1.72
C MET A 99 8.74 -1.97 2.81
N LEU A 100 8.08 -1.09 3.57
CA LEU A 100 8.63 -0.44 4.75
C LEU A 100 8.02 -1.08 6.00
N THR A 101 8.79 -1.91 6.69
CA THR A 101 8.36 -2.47 7.96
C THR A 101 8.35 -1.39 9.04
N VAL A 102 7.23 -1.33 9.78
CA VAL A 102 7.02 -0.37 10.87
C VAL A 102 6.94 -1.11 12.19
N HIS A 103 7.70 -0.62 13.16
CA HIS A 103 7.64 -1.06 14.55
C HIS A 103 7.01 0.05 15.40
N TYR A 104 6.13 -0.32 16.32
CA TYR A 104 5.49 0.59 17.25
C TYR A 104 5.95 0.32 18.68
N GLN A 105 6.34 1.38 19.38
CA GLN A 105 6.45 1.39 20.83
C GLN A 105 5.36 2.33 21.36
N ILE A 106 4.45 1.79 22.16
CA ILE A 106 3.33 2.52 22.75
C ILE A 106 3.54 2.55 24.24
N THR A 107 3.73 3.74 24.80
CA THR A 107 3.84 3.94 26.24
C THR A 107 2.46 4.30 26.79
N ILE A 108 2.02 3.58 27.80
CA ILE A 108 0.70 3.76 28.43
C ILE A 108 0.85 3.93 29.95
N LYS A 109 0.00 4.79 30.51
CA LYS A 109 -0.28 4.86 31.93
C LYS A 109 -1.59 4.13 32.22
N THR A 110 -1.59 3.26 33.20
CA THR A 110 -2.73 2.40 33.53
C THR A 110 -3.56 2.96 34.68
N TYR A 111 -4.86 2.66 34.68
CA TYR A 111 -5.84 3.01 35.70
C TYR A 111 -6.62 1.77 36.17
N ASP A 112 -7.51 1.93 37.12
CA ASP A 112 -8.35 0.84 37.62
C ASP A 112 -9.11 0.12 36.50
N GLY A 113 -9.11 -1.20 36.54
CA GLY A 113 -9.75 -2.04 35.53
C GLY A 113 -8.91 -2.29 34.27
N PHE A 114 -7.66 -1.84 34.21
CA PHE A 114 -6.76 -2.16 33.11
C PHE A 114 -6.37 -3.64 33.13
N ASP A 115 -6.52 -4.29 31.99
CA ASP A 115 -6.08 -5.68 31.76
C ASP A 115 -5.21 -5.74 30.49
N LEU A 116 -3.92 -5.99 30.67
CA LEU A 116 -2.96 -6.07 29.57
C LEU A 116 -3.27 -7.22 28.61
N ASP A 117 -3.72 -8.37 29.14
CA ASP A 117 -3.98 -9.56 28.32
C ASP A 117 -5.20 -9.35 27.38
N VAL A 118 -6.08 -8.41 27.73
CA VAL A 118 -7.21 -8.00 26.88
C VAL A 118 -6.83 -6.85 25.95
N VAL A 119 -6.23 -5.80 26.49
CA VAL A 119 -5.97 -4.56 25.74
C VAL A 119 -4.88 -4.75 24.69
N GLN A 120 -3.79 -5.43 25.01
CA GLN A 120 -2.65 -5.60 24.11
C GLN A 120 -3.03 -6.27 22.77
N PRO A 121 -3.79 -7.38 22.72
CA PRO A 121 -4.22 -7.98 21.46
C PRO A 121 -5.09 -7.06 20.62
N LEU A 122 -5.96 -6.25 21.22
CA LEU A 122 -6.82 -5.30 20.52
C LEU A 122 -5.98 -4.21 19.82
N LEU A 123 -5.03 -3.62 20.54
CA LEU A 123 -4.17 -2.58 19.96
C LEU A 123 -3.28 -3.15 18.85
N ARG A 124 -2.72 -4.33 19.04
CA ARG A 124 -1.90 -5.01 18.04
C ARG A 124 -2.68 -5.34 16.77
N ALA A 125 -3.88 -5.89 16.92
CA ALA A 125 -4.74 -6.22 15.79
C ALA A 125 -5.12 -4.97 14.98
N ALA A 126 -5.44 -3.87 15.66
CA ALA A 126 -5.77 -2.60 15.00
C ALA A 126 -4.60 -2.04 14.19
N LEU A 127 -3.38 -2.10 14.73
CA LEU A 127 -2.18 -1.65 14.01
C LEU A 127 -1.84 -2.54 12.83
N MET A 128 -1.97 -3.85 12.97
CA MET A 128 -1.77 -4.79 11.87
C MET A 128 -2.79 -4.56 10.74
N ASP A 129 -4.06 -4.34 11.09
CA ASP A 129 -5.10 -4.01 10.11
C ASP A 129 -4.81 -2.68 9.42
N LEU A 130 -4.42 -1.65 10.18
CA LEU A 130 -4.03 -0.35 9.63
C LEU A 130 -2.90 -0.49 8.61
N MET A 131 -1.80 -1.16 8.98
CA MET A 131 -0.61 -1.25 8.15
C MET A 131 -0.80 -2.13 6.91
N ASN A 132 -1.55 -3.21 7.01
CA ASN A 132 -1.63 -4.20 5.94
C ASN A 132 -2.84 -4.02 5.02
N ASN A 133 -3.90 -3.32 5.48
CA ASN A 133 -5.16 -3.24 4.74
C ASN A 133 -5.62 -1.82 4.42
N ARG A 134 -5.13 -0.80 5.12
CA ARG A 134 -5.65 0.57 4.99
C ARG A 134 -4.66 1.58 4.44
N PHE A 135 -3.35 1.26 4.45
CA PHE A 135 -2.34 2.15 3.88
C PHE A 135 -2.24 1.96 2.38
N GLU A 136 -2.23 3.08 1.65
CA GLU A 136 -1.98 3.11 0.22
C GLU A 136 -0.47 3.25 -0.08
N ILE A 137 -0.07 2.90 -1.31
CA ILE A 137 1.32 3.06 -1.77
C ILE A 137 1.66 4.56 -1.80
N GLY A 138 2.77 4.94 -1.16
CA GLY A 138 3.23 6.34 -1.08
C GLY A 138 2.51 7.19 -0.04
N GLN A 139 1.56 6.64 0.71
CA GLN A 139 0.82 7.38 1.73
C GLN A 139 1.68 7.67 2.97
N GLU A 140 1.61 8.89 3.49
CA GLU A 140 2.29 9.27 4.75
C GLU A 140 1.61 8.62 5.97
N LEU A 141 2.43 8.16 6.91
CA LEU A 141 1.98 7.74 8.23
C LEU A 141 2.02 8.95 9.17
N ILE A 142 0.86 9.39 9.64
CA ILE A 142 0.70 10.47 10.62
C ILE A 142 0.51 9.86 12.00
N VAL A 143 1.55 9.87 12.83
CA VAL A 143 1.56 9.19 14.13
C VAL A 143 0.45 9.69 15.09
N PRO A 144 0.14 11.00 15.19
CA PRO A 144 -0.99 11.47 15.99
C PRO A 144 -2.35 10.87 15.64
N GLN A 145 -2.58 10.46 14.39
CA GLN A 145 -3.85 9.81 14.01
C GLN A 145 -3.98 8.39 14.58
N VAL A 146 -2.86 7.74 14.90
CA VAL A 146 -2.83 6.41 15.48
C VAL A 146 -3.45 6.37 16.87
N TYR A 147 -3.33 7.45 17.67
CA TYR A 147 -3.96 7.54 19.00
C TYR A 147 -5.47 7.28 18.92
N GLY A 148 -6.16 7.96 18.02
CA GLY A 148 -7.62 7.80 17.84
C GLY A 148 -8.00 6.37 17.44
N LEU A 149 -7.23 5.75 16.55
CA LEU A 149 -7.43 4.35 16.15
C LEU A 149 -7.30 3.40 17.34
N LEU A 150 -6.27 3.58 18.17
CA LEU A 150 -5.99 2.70 19.30
C LEU A 150 -7.06 2.81 20.39
N TYR A 151 -7.52 4.03 20.72
CA TYR A 151 -8.63 4.21 21.64
C TYR A 151 -9.94 3.62 21.10
N GLN A 152 -10.21 3.77 19.82
CA GLN A 152 -11.37 3.14 19.17
C GLN A 152 -11.29 1.61 19.25
N ALA A 153 -10.13 1.03 19.01
CA ALA A 153 -9.92 -0.41 19.06
C ALA A 153 -10.05 -0.98 20.50
N ALA A 154 -9.63 -0.20 21.51
CA ALA A 154 -9.77 -0.60 22.90
C ALA A 154 -11.22 -0.62 23.38
N GLY A 155 -12.14 0.09 22.71
CA GLY A 155 -13.56 0.08 23.02
C GLY A 155 -13.86 0.47 24.48
N GLU A 156 -14.54 -0.40 25.22
CA GLU A 156 -14.89 -0.18 26.63
C GLU A 156 -13.68 -0.05 27.56
N TYR A 157 -12.52 -0.60 27.16
CA TYR A 157 -11.28 -0.50 27.93
C TYR A 157 -10.54 0.83 27.73
N ALA A 158 -11.00 1.70 26.82
CA ALA A 158 -10.32 2.96 26.50
C ALA A 158 -10.17 3.91 27.72
N SER A 159 -11.03 3.79 28.71
CA SER A 159 -10.97 4.57 29.96
C SER A 159 -10.00 4.02 31.02
N THR A 160 -9.50 2.79 30.83
CA THR A 160 -8.64 2.11 31.81
C THR A 160 -7.15 2.41 31.61
N PHE A 161 -6.78 3.15 30.58
CA PHE A 161 -5.41 3.57 30.32
C PHE A 161 -5.35 4.92 29.60
N ALA A 162 -4.18 5.55 29.61
CA ALA A 162 -3.87 6.67 28.75
C ALA A 162 -2.59 6.38 27.95
N ILE A 163 -2.64 6.63 26.64
CA ILE A 163 -1.45 6.57 25.79
C ILE A 163 -0.66 7.85 25.99
N THR A 164 0.54 7.74 26.56
CA THR A 164 1.41 8.90 26.85
C THR A 164 2.40 9.16 25.74
N ASP A 165 2.83 8.13 24.99
CA ASP A 165 3.72 8.30 23.84
C ASP A 165 3.51 7.18 22.82
N ILE A 166 3.66 7.52 21.53
CA ILE A 166 3.77 6.56 20.42
C ILE A 166 5.01 6.88 19.63
N VAL A 167 5.93 5.94 19.57
CA VAL A 167 7.13 5.99 18.74
C VAL A 167 6.99 4.97 17.63
N VAL A 168 7.15 5.41 16.39
CA VAL A 168 7.27 4.53 15.23
C VAL A 168 8.73 4.47 14.81
N SER A 169 9.19 3.28 14.41
CA SER A 169 10.55 3.06 13.96
C SER A 169 10.61 2.09 12.79
N GLY A 170 11.70 2.13 12.05
CA GLY A 170 11.96 1.29 10.89
C GLY A 170 13.27 1.68 10.23
N THR A 171 13.48 1.27 8.98
CA THR A 171 14.67 1.67 8.19
C THR A 171 14.77 3.18 7.95
N PHE A 172 13.68 3.91 8.17
CA PHE A 172 13.60 5.38 8.11
C PHE A 172 14.04 6.08 9.41
N GLY A 173 14.46 5.34 10.43
CA GLY A 173 14.76 5.87 11.78
C GLY A 173 13.56 5.81 12.71
N THR A 174 13.40 6.80 13.59
CA THR A 174 12.31 6.93 14.56
C THR A 174 11.53 8.21 14.35
N SER A 175 10.21 8.17 14.59
CA SER A 175 9.34 9.36 14.52
C SER A 175 8.21 9.28 15.54
N ARG A 176 7.76 10.48 15.99
CA ARG A 176 6.55 10.69 16.81
C ARG A 176 5.52 11.57 16.09
N ASP A 177 5.88 12.09 14.93
CA ASP A 177 5.05 13.01 14.16
C ASP A 177 4.57 12.36 12.87
N LYS A 178 5.44 12.23 11.89
CA LYS A 178 5.10 11.61 10.61
C LYS A 178 6.26 10.83 10.01
N VAL A 179 5.92 9.89 9.15
CA VAL A 179 6.87 9.18 8.28
C VAL A 179 6.38 9.29 6.84
N THR A 180 7.21 9.85 5.97
CA THR A 180 6.94 9.98 4.54
C THR A 180 7.69 8.90 3.77
N PRO A 181 7.02 7.91 3.20
CA PRO A 181 7.67 6.90 2.36
C PRO A 181 8.01 7.50 0.99
N ALA A 182 8.88 6.82 0.23
CA ALA A 182 8.98 7.13 -1.18
C ALA A 182 7.68 6.78 -1.91
N TRP A 183 7.41 7.42 -3.05
CA TRP A 183 6.17 7.23 -3.81
C TRP A 183 5.90 5.78 -4.22
N ASN A 184 6.96 4.95 -4.28
CA ASN A 184 6.93 3.54 -4.68
C ASN A 184 7.05 2.57 -3.50
N GLN A 185 6.81 3.04 -2.28
CA GLN A 185 6.86 2.24 -1.06
C GLN A 185 5.49 2.17 -0.39
N ILE A 186 5.27 1.10 0.37
CA ILE A 186 4.08 0.91 1.22
C ILE A 186 4.52 0.46 2.61
N PHE A 187 3.84 0.95 3.64
CA PHE A 187 4.04 0.46 4.99
C PHE A 187 3.49 -0.96 5.15
N THR A 188 4.16 -1.76 5.96
CA THR A 188 3.75 -3.12 6.28
C THR A 188 4.11 -3.47 7.72
N MET A 189 3.38 -4.41 8.28
CA MET A 189 3.68 -5.05 9.55
C MET A 189 3.57 -6.57 9.36
N VAL A 190 4.65 -7.28 9.59
CA VAL A 190 4.73 -8.74 9.33
C VAL A 190 4.21 -9.52 10.53
N SER A 191 4.41 -8.99 11.75
CA SER A 191 4.08 -9.68 13.00
C SER A 191 3.55 -8.71 14.05
N SER A 192 2.65 -9.18 14.90
CA SER A 192 2.19 -8.45 16.08
C SER A 192 3.31 -8.19 17.12
N SER A 193 4.44 -8.90 17.03
CA SER A 193 5.63 -8.65 17.86
C SER A 193 6.33 -7.34 17.54
N GLU A 194 6.02 -6.71 16.40
CA GLU A 194 6.50 -5.37 16.03
C GLU A 194 5.80 -4.25 16.83
N VAL A 195 4.81 -4.60 17.65
CA VAL A 195 4.15 -3.69 18.60
C VAL A 195 4.59 -4.01 20.00
N VAL A 196 5.32 -3.10 20.61
CA VAL A 196 5.74 -3.17 22.02
C VAL A 196 4.91 -2.20 22.84
N ILE A 197 4.27 -2.71 23.91
CA ILE A 197 3.55 -1.87 24.87
C ILE A 197 4.41 -1.74 26.12
N VAL A 198 4.68 -0.52 26.51
CA VAL A 198 5.45 -0.15 27.72
C VAL A 198 4.48 0.47 28.72
N ILE A 199 4.46 -0.07 29.95
CA ILE A 199 3.67 0.50 31.03
C ILE A 199 4.55 1.50 31.78
N ASP A 200 4.11 2.74 31.82
CA ASP A 200 4.72 3.80 32.63
C ASP A 200 4.19 3.68 34.08
N ASN A 201 5.07 3.30 34.97
CA ASN A 201 4.74 3.10 36.38
C ASN A 201 4.88 4.39 37.22
N GLY A 202 5.15 5.55 36.58
CA GLY A 202 5.20 6.87 37.21
C GLY A 202 6.48 7.16 37.93
#